data_40a7c4222a2db4c2fc46385152bd26ae
#
_entry.id   40a7c4222a2db4c2fc46385152bd26ae
#
_cell.length_a   1.000
_cell.length_b   1.000
_cell.length_c   1.000
_cell.angle_alpha   90.00
_cell.angle_beta   90.00
_cell.angle_gamma   90.00
#
_symmetry.space_group_name_H-M   'P 1'
#
loop_
_entity.id
_entity.type
_entity.pdbx_description
1 polymer ?
#
loop_
_entity_poly.entity_id
_entity_poly.type
_entity_poly.pdbx_seq_one_letter_code
_entity_poly.pdbx_strand_id
1 'polypeptide(L)'
;MCACSKINVAYDWAPRFAANYLDDNFDFTSERYDQVKSVITGDLKTNKAFIKTEVLQHLDTVLAATDQKDLTIEQLEKFAEQLKKTQLKAIEAIKPTISEVVLNMSREELAYLKKKTTKRWTLFEENLAESDKYKKKSLEKFEENMKTLFDLVTDEQKKIYSEFIDQNIIFVKFQLTQRQNFFQKFESSFDKKAELLDLTLKTYANDDSIKTAEQKTAEKSALKRALEVSQKVWASLSLEQRQYFKKTVQEYRTEIQKLE
;
A
#
# COMPACT_ATOMS: atom_id res chain seq x y z
N MET A 1 -4.11 27.68 24.77
CA MET A 1 -4.49 27.33 23.38
C MET A 1 -3.88 25.97 23.09
N CYS A 2 -4.68 24.89 23.06
CA CYS A 2 -4.20 23.60 22.58
C CYS A 2 -3.92 23.75 21.09
N ALA A 3 -2.65 23.76 20.71
CA ALA A 3 -2.27 23.64 19.29
C ALA A 3 -2.73 22.23 18.85
N CYS A 4 -3.79 22.16 18.02
CA CYS A 4 -4.21 20.90 17.42
C CYS A 4 -2.99 20.26 16.75
N SER A 5 -2.64 19.07 17.18
CA SER A 5 -1.55 18.30 16.57
C SER A 5 -1.87 18.08 15.08
N LYS A 6 -0.88 18.23 14.19
CA LYS A 6 -1.06 17.98 12.75
C LYS A 6 -1.67 16.62 12.47
N ILE A 7 -1.31 15.62 13.28
CA ILE A 7 -1.83 14.27 13.12
C ILE A 7 -3.32 14.16 13.48
N ASN A 8 -3.78 14.86 14.51
CA ASN A 8 -5.20 14.85 14.88
C ASN A 8 -6.04 15.48 13.75
N VAL A 9 -5.59 16.62 13.19
CA VAL A 9 -6.25 17.24 12.03
C VAL A 9 -6.28 16.28 10.83
N ALA A 10 -5.15 15.64 10.52
CA ALA A 10 -5.08 14.68 9.43
C ALA A 10 -6.00 13.46 9.67
N TYR A 11 -6.08 12.97 10.91
CA TYR A 11 -6.94 11.86 11.29
C TYR A 11 -8.44 12.22 11.18
N ASP A 12 -8.83 13.43 11.61
CA ASP A 12 -10.20 13.92 11.50
C ASP A 12 -10.66 14.08 10.04
N TRP A 13 -9.72 14.37 9.14
CA TRP A 13 -9.99 14.47 7.70
C TRP A 13 -9.90 13.12 6.96
N ALA A 14 -9.30 12.10 7.56
CA ALA A 14 -9.10 10.79 6.93
C ALA A 14 -10.40 10.15 6.39
N PRO A 15 -11.56 10.20 7.10
CA PRO A 15 -12.81 9.66 6.56
C PRO A 15 -13.23 10.33 5.25
N ARG A 16 -13.06 11.64 5.15
CA ARG A 16 -13.38 12.39 3.93
C ARG A 16 -12.46 12.04 2.78
N PHE A 17 -11.15 11.94 3.04
CA PHE A 17 -10.21 11.54 2.00
C PHE A 17 -10.47 10.12 1.49
N ALA A 18 -10.76 9.18 2.40
CA ALA A 18 -11.08 7.81 2.03
C ALA A 18 -12.41 7.72 1.25
N ALA A 19 -13.46 8.45 1.69
CA ALA A 19 -14.73 8.51 0.98
C ALA A 19 -14.57 9.14 -0.42
N ASN A 20 -13.83 10.24 -0.56
CA ASN A 20 -13.54 10.85 -1.86
C ASN A 20 -12.77 9.89 -2.78
N TYR A 21 -11.78 9.15 -2.25
CA TYR A 21 -11.06 8.14 -3.04
C TYR A 21 -11.98 7.05 -3.56
N LEU A 22 -12.92 6.58 -2.74
CA LEU A 22 -13.90 5.59 -3.17
C LEU A 22 -14.88 6.19 -4.19
N ASP A 23 -15.37 7.40 -3.95
CA ASP A 23 -16.26 8.11 -4.87
C ASP A 23 -15.63 8.30 -6.25
N ASP A 24 -14.37 8.70 -6.30
CA ASP A 24 -13.60 8.80 -7.55
C ASP A 24 -13.53 7.47 -8.34
N ASN A 25 -13.76 6.33 -7.69
CA ASN A 25 -13.73 5.02 -8.32
C ASN A 25 -15.11 4.44 -8.61
N PHE A 26 -16.14 4.84 -7.85
CA PHE A 26 -17.47 4.25 -7.91
C PHE A 26 -18.55 5.21 -8.39
N ASP A 27 -18.32 6.53 -8.40
CA ASP A 27 -19.29 7.57 -8.78
C ASP A 27 -20.57 7.48 -7.92
N PHE A 28 -20.39 7.60 -6.62
CA PHE A 28 -21.49 7.47 -5.67
C PHE A 28 -22.54 8.58 -5.83
N THR A 29 -23.80 8.27 -5.57
CA THR A 29 -24.80 9.32 -5.28
C THR A 29 -24.43 10.02 -3.97
N SER A 30 -24.94 11.24 -3.75
CA SER A 30 -24.68 11.99 -2.50
C SER A 30 -25.08 11.19 -1.25
N GLU A 31 -26.22 10.50 -1.30
CA GLU A 31 -26.67 9.66 -0.18
C GLU A 31 -25.73 8.48 0.06
N ARG A 32 -25.30 7.83 -1.01
CA ARG A 32 -24.37 6.69 -0.94
C ARG A 32 -23.01 7.11 -0.42
N TYR A 33 -22.51 8.27 -0.86
CA TYR A 33 -21.28 8.87 -0.34
C TYR A 33 -21.34 9.10 1.17
N ASP A 34 -22.45 9.69 1.67
CA ASP A 34 -22.60 9.97 3.10
C ASP A 34 -22.70 8.69 3.93
N GLN A 35 -23.38 7.64 3.43
CA GLN A 35 -23.42 6.32 4.07
C GLN A 35 -22.02 5.71 4.19
N VAL A 36 -21.27 5.62 3.10
CA VAL A 36 -19.91 5.07 3.08
C VAL A 36 -18.98 5.87 4.01
N LYS A 37 -19.03 7.21 3.95
CA LYS A 37 -18.25 8.08 4.82
C LYS A 37 -18.58 7.87 6.30
N SER A 38 -19.85 7.64 6.63
CA SER A 38 -20.27 7.36 8.00
C SER A 38 -19.66 6.06 8.53
N VAL A 39 -19.66 4.99 7.72
CA VAL A 39 -19.05 3.70 8.10
C VAL A 39 -17.55 3.85 8.26
N ILE A 40 -16.85 4.52 7.33
CA ILE A 40 -15.41 4.82 7.45
C ILE A 40 -15.11 5.57 8.76
N THR A 41 -15.94 6.56 9.10
CA THR A 41 -15.78 7.32 10.35
C THR A 41 -15.89 6.42 11.57
N GLY A 42 -16.86 5.51 11.56
CA GLY A 42 -17.06 4.50 12.61
C GLY A 42 -15.84 3.57 12.75
N ASP A 43 -15.37 3.02 11.64
CA ASP A 43 -14.21 2.12 11.61
C ASP A 43 -12.94 2.82 12.14
N LEU A 44 -12.64 4.03 11.68
CA LEU A 44 -11.49 4.79 12.16
C LEU A 44 -11.61 5.12 13.64
N LYS A 45 -12.78 5.56 14.10
CA LYS A 45 -13.00 5.86 15.52
C LYS A 45 -12.81 4.62 16.40
N THR A 46 -13.38 3.50 16.01
CA THR A 46 -13.31 2.23 16.76
C THR A 46 -11.87 1.70 16.82
N ASN A 47 -11.13 1.85 15.73
CA ASN A 47 -9.79 1.26 15.61
C ASN A 47 -8.64 2.25 15.87
N LYS A 48 -8.92 3.46 16.35
CA LYS A 48 -7.91 4.51 16.57
C LYS A 48 -6.75 4.04 17.45
N ALA A 49 -7.05 3.44 18.61
CA ALA A 49 -6.03 2.94 19.54
C ALA A 49 -5.17 1.83 18.90
N PHE A 50 -5.80 0.93 18.16
CA PHE A 50 -5.11 -0.11 17.41
C PHE A 50 -4.17 0.51 16.35
N ILE A 51 -4.65 1.44 15.53
CA ILE A 51 -3.85 2.11 14.48
C ILE A 51 -2.64 2.80 15.11
N LYS A 52 -2.86 3.57 16.18
CA LYS A 52 -1.78 4.26 16.93
C LYS A 52 -0.72 3.25 17.40
N THR A 53 -1.16 2.17 18.06
CA THR A 53 -0.25 1.16 18.62
C THR A 53 0.58 0.46 17.55
N GLU A 54 -0.05 -0.03 16.46
CA GLU A 54 0.66 -0.75 15.39
C GLU A 54 1.65 0.18 14.66
N VAL A 55 1.25 1.43 14.39
CA VAL A 55 2.15 2.40 13.73
C VAL A 55 3.35 2.71 14.63
N LEU A 56 3.15 2.96 15.93
CA LEU A 56 4.25 3.21 16.87
C LEU A 56 5.20 2.01 16.95
N GLN A 57 4.68 0.79 17.01
CA GLN A 57 5.50 -0.43 17.04
C GLN A 57 6.36 -0.56 15.79
N HIS A 58 5.82 -0.26 14.60
CA HIS A 58 6.61 -0.28 13.36
C HIS A 58 7.67 0.81 13.34
N LEU A 59 7.33 2.04 13.76
CA LEU A 59 8.30 3.12 13.84
C LEU A 59 9.43 2.81 14.84
N ASP A 60 9.12 2.18 15.97
CA ASP A 60 10.13 1.73 16.95
C ASP A 60 11.05 0.65 16.36
N THR A 61 10.51 -0.30 15.60
CA THR A 61 11.29 -1.32 14.89
C THR A 61 12.22 -0.68 13.87
N VAL A 62 11.73 0.29 13.10
CA VAL A 62 12.54 1.03 12.11
C VAL A 62 13.62 1.85 12.81
N LEU A 63 13.32 2.54 13.91
CA LEU A 63 14.31 3.30 14.68
C LEU A 63 15.42 2.40 15.20
N ALA A 64 15.10 1.23 15.73
CA ALA A 64 16.10 0.26 16.18
C ALA A 64 17.03 -0.21 15.04
N ALA A 65 16.50 -0.28 13.82
CA ALA A 65 17.29 -0.63 12.64
C ALA A 65 18.24 0.50 12.19
N THR A 66 17.91 1.79 12.46
CA THR A 66 18.76 2.93 12.03
C THR A 66 20.16 2.93 12.65
N ASP A 67 20.34 2.28 13.79
CA ASP A 67 21.63 2.18 14.48
C ASP A 67 22.50 1.03 13.91
N GLN A 68 21.97 0.22 13.01
CA GLN A 68 22.67 -0.88 12.36
C GLN A 68 23.23 -0.44 11.01
N LYS A 69 24.52 -0.66 10.79
CA LYS A 69 25.16 -0.36 9.50
C LYS A 69 24.59 -1.24 8.38
N ASP A 70 24.43 -2.52 8.67
CA ASP A 70 23.96 -3.51 7.71
C ASP A 70 22.72 -4.22 8.27
N LEU A 71 21.73 -4.44 7.42
CA LEU A 71 20.56 -5.26 7.73
C LEU A 71 20.70 -6.61 7.03
N THR A 72 20.43 -7.68 7.75
CA THR A 72 20.40 -9.02 7.17
C THR A 72 19.06 -9.27 6.44
N ILE A 73 19.07 -10.17 5.47
CA ILE A 73 17.83 -10.61 4.81
C ILE A 73 16.81 -11.14 5.83
N GLU A 74 17.27 -11.90 6.83
CA GLU A 74 16.41 -12.43 7.89
C GLU A 74 15.71 -11.32 8.71
N GLN A 75 16.40 -10.21 8.99
CA GLN A 75 15.79 -9.06 9.68
C GLN A 75 14.71 -8.40 8.80
N LEU A 76 14.99 -8.24 7.52
CA LEU A 76 14.04 -7.68 6.56
C LEU A 76 12.83 -8.62 6.36
N GLU A 77 13.03 -9.93 6.33
CA GLU A 77 11.95 -10.93 6.29
C GLU A 77 11.05 -10.84 7.53
N LYS A 78 11.64 -10.78 8.73
CA LYS A 78 10.87 -10.59 9.99
C LYS A 78 10.06 -9.31 9.96
N PHE A 79 10.61 -8.22 9.45
CA PHE A 79 9.89 -6.97 9.30
C PHE A 79 8.74 -7.08 8.29
N ALA A 80 8.97 -7.71 7.14
CA ALA A 80 7.92 -7.97 6.15
C ALA A 80 6.79 -8.85 6.70
N GLU A 81 7.11 -9.87 7.51
CA GLU A 81 6.11 -10.69 8.20
C GLU A 81 5.29 -9.90 9.23
N GLN A 82 5.93 -9.00 9.98
CA GLN A 82 5.21 -8.12 10.91
C GLN A 82 4.25 -7.19 10.16
N LEU A 83 4.70 -6.58 9.06
CA LEU A 83 3.84 -5.75 8.21
C LEU A 83 2.65 -6.54 7.66
N LYS A 84 2.87 -7.78 7.21
CA LYS A 84 1.78 -8.66 6.76
C LYS A 84 0.77 -8.93 7.87
N LYS A 85 1.22 -9.20 9.10
CA LYS A 85 0.31 -9.40 10.25
C LYS A 85 -0.51 -8.15 10.54
N THR A 86 0.12 -6.97 10.52
CA THR A 86 -0.59 -5.69 10.71
C THR A 86 -1.57 -5.43 9.57
N GLN A 87 -1.21 -5.75 8.31
CA GLN A 87 -2.14 -5.65 7.18
C GLN A 87 -3.39 -6.50 7.39
N LEU A 88 -3.27 -7.74 7.86
CA LEU A 88 -4.43 -8.61 8.13
C LEU A 88 -5.33 -8.02 9.21
N LYS A 89 -4.76 -7.51 10.30
CA LYS A 89 -5.53 -6.81 11.34
C LYS A 89 -6.21 -5.54 10.82
N ALA A 90 -5.52 -4.78 9.96
CA ALA A 90 -6.09 -3.58 9.35
C ALA A 90 -7.28 -3.90 8.43
N ILE A 91 -7.22 -5.01 7.68
CA ILE A 91 -8.34 -5.48 6.85
C ILE A 91 -9.55 -5.83 7.73
N GLU A 92 -9.35 -6.54 8.83
CA GLU A 92 -10.45 -6.82 9.79
C GLU A 92 -11.01 -5.53 10.39
N ALA A 93 -10.15 -4.55 10.69
CA ALA A 93 -10.57 -3.26 11.24
C ALA A 93 -11.43 -2.42 10.27
N ILE A 94 -11.22 -2.53 8.96
CA ILE A 94 -11.98 -1.82 7.92
C ILE A 94 -13.00 -2.72 7.21
N LYS A 95 -13.20 -3.94 7.69
CA LYS A 95 -14.15 -4.89 7.11
C LYS A 95 -15.59 -4.35 7.01
N PRO A 96 -16.10 -3.56 7.98
CA PRO A 96 -17.41 -2.93 7.83
C PRO A 96 -17.47 -2.00 6.61
N THR A 97 -16.44 -1.17 6.37
CA THR A 97 -16.35 -0.32 5.18
C THR A 97 -16.31 -1.15 3.89
N ILE A 98 -15.49 -2.21 3.83
CA ILE A 98 -15.42 -3.10 2.67
C ILE A 98 -16.79 -3.75 2.41
N SER A 99 -17.44 -4.23 3.48
CA SER A 99 -18.76 -4.86 3.40
C SER A 99 -19.82 -3.88 2.89
N GLU A 100 -19.82 -2.64 3.42
CA GLU A 100 -20.73 -1.60 3.00
C GLU A 100 -20.59 -1.31 1.49
N VAL A 101 -19.37 -1.14 1.01
CA VAL A 101 -19.13 -0.85 -0.40
C VAL A 101 -19.52 -2.04 -1.29
N VAL A 102 -19.11 -3.27 -0.94
CA VAL A 102 -19.26 -4.44 -1.81
C VAL A 102 -20.71 -4.96 -1.82
N LEU A 103 -21.34 -5.09 -0.65
CA LEU A 103 -22.69 -5.67 -0.55
C LEU A 103 -23.76 -4.76 -1.16
N ASN A 104 -23.59 -3.46 -1.00
CA ASN A 104 -24.55 -2.47 -1.47
C ASN A 104 -24.17 -1.81 -2.82
N MET A 105 -23.12 -2.32 -3.50
CA MET A 105 -22.70 -1.83 -4.81
C MET A 105 -23.80 -1.98 -5.85
N SER A 106 -24.14 -0.90 -6.56
CA SER A 106 -25.06 -0.91 -7.69
C SER A 106 -24.39 -1.37 -9.00
N ARG A 107 -25.20 -1.65 -10.02
CA ARG A 107 -24.67 -1.99 -11.36
C ARG A 107 -24.02 -0.78 -12.02
N GLU A 108 -24.50 0.42 -11.75
CA GLU A 108 -23.95 1.68 -12.23
C GLU A 108 -22.56 1.93 -11.61
N GLU A 109 -22.42 1.73 -10.29
CA GLU A 109 -21.14 1.82 -9.58
C GLU A 109 -20.12 0.80 -10.12
N LEU A 110 -20.55 -0.46 -10.38
CA LEU A 110 -19.69 -1.48 -11.00
C LEU A 110 -19.26 -1.07 -12.41
N ALA A 111 -20.18 -0.56 -13.23
CA ALA A 111 -19.89 -0.12 -14.59
C ALA A 111 -18.86 1.04 -14.59
N TYR A 112 -19.02 1.98 -13.66
CA TYR A 112 -18.09 3.09 -13.50
C TYR A 112 -16.71 2.61 -13.04
N LEU A 113 -16.65 1.75 -12.03
CA LEU A 113 -15.41 1.10 -11.56
C LEU A 113 -14.70 0.39 -12.72
N LYS A 114 -15.43 -0.37 -13.53
CA LYS A 114 -14.91 -1.04 -14.72
C LYS A 114 -14.25 -0.05 -15.68
N LYS A 115 -14.98 1.01 -16.04
CA LYS A 115 -14.48 2.05 -16.95
C LYS A 115 -13.19 2.69 -16.43
N LYS A 116 -13.15 3.07 -15.15
CA LYS A 116 -11.98 3.68 -14.52
C LYS A 116 -10.78 2.72 -14.46
N THR A 117 -11.04 1.48 -14.05
CA THR A 117 -10.02 0.45 -13.91
C THR A 117 -9.42 0.06 -15.27
N THR A 118 -10.26 -0.16 -16.29
CA THR A 118 -9.78 -0.44 -17.65
C THR A 118 -8.91 0.69 -18.19
N LYS A 119 -9.32 1.95 -18.03
CA LYS A 119 -8.51 3.10 -18.45
C LYS A 119 -7.15 3.12 -17.78
N ARG A 120 -7.07 2.84 -16.47
CA ARG A 120 -5.80 2.78 -15.74
C ARG A 120 -4.90 1.65 -16.24
N TRP A 121 -5.47 0.49 -16.52
CA TRP A 121 -4.71 -0.66 -17.03
C TRP A 121 -4.17 -0.40 -18.43
N THR A 122 -4.98 0.15 -19.34
CA THR A 122 -4.51 0.54 -20.67
C THR A 122 -3.31 1.49 -20.60
N LEU A 123 -3.42 2.56 -19.79
CA LEU A 123 -2.30 3.49 -19.59
C LEU A 123 -1.06 2.83 -18.97
N PHE A 124 -1.28 1.84 -18.10
CA PHE A 124 -0.18 1.11 -17.48
C PHE A 124 0.48 0.14 -18.48
N GLU A 125 -0.32 -0.56 -19.29
CA GLU A 125 0.18 -1.42 -20.39
C GLU A 125 0.97 -0.62 -21.40
N GLU A 126 0.49 0.55 -21.83
CA GLU A 126 1.23 1.46 -22.72
C GLU A 126 2.58 1.86 -22.12
N ASN A 127 2.63 2.21 -20.83
CA ASN A 127 3.88 2.50 -20.14
C ASN A 127 4.81 1.28 -20.07
N LEU A 128 4.27 0.06 -19.85
CA LEU A 128 5.06 -1.17 -19.80
C LEU A 128 5.54 -1.64 -21.17
N ALA A 129 4.84 -1.29 -22.26
CA ALA A 129 5.25 -1.56 -23.62
C ALA A 129 6.51 -0.75 -24.00
N GLU A 130 6.62 0.48 -23.47
CA GLU A 130 7.80 1.33 -23.57
C GLU A 130 8.70 1.12 -22.33
N SER A 131 9.52 0.06 -22.31
CA SER A 131 10.32 -0.33 -21.13
C SER A 131 11.15 0.82 -20.55
N ASP A 132 11.74 1.66 -21.40
CA ASP A 132 12.53 2.82 -20.96
C ASP A 132 11.69 3.89 -20.27
N LYS A 133 10.46 4.13 -20.74
CA LYS A 133 9.52 5.05 -20.13
C LYS A 133 9.05 4.56 -18.75
N TYR A 134 8.74 3.26 -18.65
CA TYR A 134 8.41 2.64 -17.36
C TYR A 134 9.57 2.74 -16.38
N LYS A 135 10.79 2.40 -16.83
CA LYS A 135 12.03 2.49 -16.05
C LYS A 135 12.28 3.90 -15.54
N LYS A 136 12.17 4.90 -16.44
CA LYS A 136 12.34 6.31 -16.09
C LYS A 136 11.36 6.75 -15.01
N LYS A 137 10.05 6.49 -15.17
CA LYS A 137 9.02 6.83 -14.18
C LYS A 137 9.25 6.14 -12.83
N SER A 138 9.67 4.88 -12.85
CA SER A 138 9.98 4.13 -11.64
C SER A 138 11.18 4.68 -10.90
N LEU A 139 12.23 5.11 -11.63
CA LEU A 139 13.40 5.78 -11.06
C LEU A 139 13.04 7.15 -10.50
N GLU A 140 12.27 7.97 -11.21
CA GLU A 140 11.79 9.27 -10.71
C GLU A 140 11.05 9.09 -9.37
N LYS A 141 10.17 8.09 -9.28
CA LYS A 141 9.45 7.79 -8.03
C LYS A 141 10.37 7.31 -6.91
N PHE A 142 11.36 6.49 -7.23
CA PHE A 142 12.38 6.08 -6.28
C PHE A 142 13.17 7.28 -5.75
N GLU A 143 13.60 8.19 -6.64
CA GLU A 143 14.31 9.41 -6.26
C GLU A 143 13.49 10.31 -5.34
N GLU A 144 12.20 10.51 -5.63
CA GLU A 144 11.29 11.27 -4.78
C GLU A 144 11.19 10.66 -3.38
N ASN A 145 11.03 9.33 -3.31
CA ASN A 145 10.95 8.62 -2.03
C ASN A 145 12.27 8.71 -1.25
N MET A 146 13.40 8.54 -1.92
CA MET A 146 14.72 8.66 -1.29
C MET A 146 14.97 10.07 -0.76
N LYS A 147 14.62 11.11 -1.54
CA LYS A 147 14.72 12.50 -1.07
C LYS A 147 13.83 12.78 0.13
N THR A 148 12.63 12.25 0.14
CA THR A 148 11.68 12.42 1.26
C THR A 148 12.18 11.76 2.55
N LEU A 149 12.75 10.54 2.44
CA LEU A 149 13.12 9.75 3.60
C LEU A 149 14.59 9.93 4.03
N PHE A 150 15.47 10.24 3.08
CA PHE A 150 16.92 10.25 3.27
C PHE A 150 17.61 11.55 2.81
N ASP A 151 16.81 12.60 2.46
CA ASP A 151 17.24 13.92 1.97
C ASP A 151 17.82 13.91 0.55
N LEU A 152 18.58 12.90 0.19
CA LEU A 152 19.25 12.80 -1.10
C LEU A 152 19.25 11.35 -1.63
N VAL A 153 19.61 11.21 -2.92
CA VAL A 153 19.83 9.92 -3.56
C VAL A 153 21.12 9.98 -4.36
N THR A 154 21.95 8.93 -4.26
CA THR A 154 23.21 8.82 -5.00
C THR A 154 23.02 8.09 -6.33
N ASP A 155 23.98 8.25 -7.26
CA ASP A 155 23.96 7.51 -8.53
C ASP A 155 24.14 6.01 -8.33
N GLU A 156 24.86 5.58 -7.30
CA GLU A 156 24.96 4.17 -6.89
C GLU A 156 23.59 3.61 -6.49
N GLN A 157 22.82 4.32 -5.67
CA GLN A 157 21.48 3.92 -5.27
C GLN A 157 20.51 3.85 -6.45
N LYS A 158 20.60 4.81 -7.37
CA LYS A 158 19.83 4.78 -8.64
C LYS A 158 20.19 3.57 -9.48
N LYS A 159 21.47 3.21 -9.58
CA LYS A 159 21.94 2.04 -10.30
C LYS A 159 21.39 0.75 -9.69
N ILE A 160 21.49 0.58 -8.37
CA ILE A 160 20.96 -0.57 -7.64
C ILE A 160 19.46 -0.73 -7.95
N TYR A 161 18.70 0.36 -7.88
CA TYR A 161 17.26 0.32 -8.13
C TYR A 161 16.92 0.11 -9.60
N SER A 162 17.71 0.65 -10.53
CA SER A 162 17.57 0.43 -11.98
C SER A 162 17.70 -1.05 -12.33
N GLU A 163 18.70 -1.74 -11.78
CA GLU A 163 18.90 -3.19 -11.96
C GLU A 163 17.71 -4.00 -11.41
N PHE A 164 17.16 -3.57 -10.27
CA PHE A 164 15.96 -4.18 -9.70
C PHE A 164 14.75 -4.03 -10.63
N ILE A 165 14.53 -2.85 -11.24
CA ILE A 165 13.44 -2.64 -12.20
C ILE A 165 13.56 -3.62 -13.35
N ASP A 166 14.75 -3.74 -13.97
CA ASP A 166 15.00 -4.63 -15.10
C ASP A 166 14.67 -6.10 -14.75
N GLN A 167 15.03 -6.55 -13.56
CA GLN A 167 14.75 -7.92 -13.08
C GLN A 167 13.29 -8.17 -12.74
N ASN A 168 12.49 -7.11 -12.48
CA ASN A 168 11.13 -7.25 -12.02
C ASN A 168 10.05 -6.90 -13.05
N ILE A 169 10.42 -6.40 -14.23
CA ILE A 169 9.43 -5.99 -15.24
C ILE A 169 8.49 -7.14 -15.66
N ILE A 170 9.01 -8.36 -15.72
CA ILE A 170 8.22 -9.57 -16.04
C ILE A 170 7.20 -9.83 -14.92
N PHE A 171 7.61 -9.70 -13.66
CA PHE A 171 6.70 -9.85 -12.53
C PHE A 171 5.62 -8.76 -12.50
N VAL A 172 5.97 -7.51 -12.85
CA VAL A 172 4.99 -6.42 -12.94
C VAL A 172 3.94 -6.70 -14.03
N LYS A 173 4.34 -7.20 -15.20
CA LYS A 173 3.42 -7.64 -16.25
C LYS A 173 2.52 -8.79 -15.78
N PHE A 174 3.11 -9.76 -15.11
CA PHE A 174 2.36 -10.87 -14.52
C PHE A 174 1.32 -10.38 -13.51
N GLN A 175 1.70 -9.48 -12.59
CA GLN A 175 0.76 -8.89 -11.63
C GLN A 175 -0.40 -8.16 -12.30
N LEU A 176 -0.16 -7.44 -13.40
CA LEU A 176 -1.22 -6.76 -14.13
C LEU A 176 -2.24 -7.77 -14.66
N THR A 177 -1.77 -8.85 -15.29
CA THR A 177 -2.64 -9.95 -15.75
C THR A 177 -3.45 -10.55 -14.60
N GLN A 178 -2.83 -10.76 -13.42
CA GLN A 178 -3.55 -11.29 -12.27
C GLN A 178 -4.64 -10.34 -11.76
N ARG A 179 -4.39 -9.03 -11.77
CA ARG A 179 -5.40 -8.03 -11.41
C ARG A 179 -6.58 -7.99 -12.40
N GLN A 180 -6.30 -8.14 -13.68
CA GLN A 180 -7.33 -8.24 -14.72
C GLN A 180 -8.18 -9.50 -14.53
N ASN A 181 -7.54 -10.66 -14.29
CA ASN A 181 -8.24 -11.91 -14.01
C ASN A 181 -9.08 -11.84 -12.73
N PHE A 182 -8.56 -11.20 -11.68
CA PHE A 182 -9.33 -10.95 -10.47
C PHE A 182 -10.57 -10.11 -10.76
N PHE A 183 -10.42 -9.03 -11.52
CA PHE A 183 -11.54 -8.15 -11.83
C PHE A 183 -12.62 -8.85 -12.68
N GLN A 184 -12.25 -9.74 -13.59
CA GLN A 184 -13.21 -10.57 -14.32
C GLN A 184 -14.00 -11.49 -13.38
N LYS A 185 -13.33 -12.11 -12.39
CA LYS A 185 -14.00 -12.90 -11.34
C LYS A 185 -14.92 -12.03 -10.48
N PHE A 186 -14.45 -10.83 -10.12
CA PHE A 186 -15.23 -9.85 -9.37
C PHE A 186 -16.54 -9.50 -10.11
N GLU A 187 -16.46 -9.18 -11.40
CA GLU A 187 -17.65 -8.90 -12.23
C GLU A 187 -18.59 -10.10 -12.32
N SER A 188 -18.06 -11.30 -12.56
CA SER A 188 -18.88 -12.52 -12.70
C SER A 188 -19.56 -12.93 -11.38
N SER A 189 -19.04 -12.53 -10.25
CA SER A 189 -19.60 -12.79 -8.92
C SER A 189 -20.54 -11.68 -8.43
N PHE A 190 -20.80 -10.66 -9.24
CA PHE A 190 -21.51 -9.46 -8.80
C PHE A 190 -22.89 -9.73 -8.19
N ASP A 191 -23.66 -10.63 -8.77
CA ASP A 191 -25.01 -10.98 -8.29
C ASP A 191 -24.98 -11.89 -7.06
N LYS A 192 -23.79 -12.43 -6.70
CA LYS A 192 -23.56 -13.27 -5.54
C LYS A 192 -22.77 -12.49 -4.49
N LYS A 193 -23.40 -11.50 -3.88
CA LYS A 193 -22.74 -10.50 -3.00
C LYS A 193 -21.88 -11.10 -1.89
N ALA A 194 -22.31 -12.22 -1.29
CA ALA A 194 -21.51 -12.88 -0.25
C ALA A 194 -20.21 -13.49 -0.79
N GLU A 195 -20.25 -14.14 -1.97
CA GLU A 195 -19.06 -14.67 -2.64
C GLU A 195 -18.14 -13.52 -3.09
N LEU A 196 -18.72 -12.42 -3.57
CA LEU A 196 -17.98 -11.22 -3.97
C LEU A 196 -17.24 -10.59 -2.79
N LEU A 197 -17.90 -10.50 -1.63
CA LEU A 197 -17.27 -9.98 -0.41
C LEU A 197 -16.13 -10.89 0.07
N ASP A 198 -16.34 -12.21 0.11
CA ASP A 198 -15.31 -13.18 0.48
C ASP A 198 -14.09 -13.09 -0.46
N LEU A 199 -14.33 -13.06 -1.77
CA LEU A 199 -13.28 -12.88 -2.78
C LEU A 199 -12.50 -11.57 -2.57
N THR A 200 -13.21 -10.48 -2.28
CA THR A 200 -12.61 -9.16 -2.04
C THR A 200 -11.71 -9.18 -0.79
N LEU A 201 -12.22 -9.70 0.33
CA LEU A 201 -11.47 -9.79 1.58
C LEU A 201 -10.23 -10.68 1.43
N LYS A 202 -10.35 -11.85 0.80
CA LYS A 202 -9.21 -12.74 0.52
C LYS A 202 -8.17 -12.09 -0.37
N THR A 203 -8.59 -11.28 -1.34
CA THR A 203 -7.66 -10.56 -2.23
C THR A 203 -6.88 -9.49 -1.47
N TYR A 204 -7.55 -8.69 -0.65
CA TYR A 204 -6.86 -7.70 0.20
C TYR A 204 -5.93 -8.36 1.24
N ALA A 205 -6.34 -9.50 1.79
CA ALA A 205 -5.53 -10.30 2.71
C ALA A 205 -4.33 -11.00 2.03
N ASN A 206 -4.25 -10.94 0.71
CA ASN A 206 -3.28 -11.70 -0.07
C ASN A 206 -3.31 -13.20 0.28
N ASP A 207 -4.53 -13.76 0.43
CA ASP A 207 -4.76 -15.13 0.90
C ASP A 207 -4.28 -16.16 -0.12
N ASP A 208 -3.51 -17.10 0.34
CA ASP A 208 -2.94 -18.16 -0.52
C ASP A 208 -4.00 -19.13 -1.04
N SER A 209 -5.20 -19.20 -0.43
CA SER A 209 -6.29 -20.07 -0.88
C SER A 209 -6.85 -19.70 -2.26
N ILE A 210 -6.73 -18.42 -2.65
CA ILE A 210 -7.20 -17.93 -3.95
C ILE A 210 -6.12 -17.86 -5.03
N LYS A 211 -4.88 -18.24 -4.70
CA LYS A 211 -3.72 -18.15 -5.60
C LYS A 211 -3.38 -19.48 -6.24
N THR A 212 -2.93 -19.42 -7.49
CA THR A 212 -2.31 -20.57 -8.17
C THR A 212 -0.89 -20.84 -7.63
N ALA A 213 -0.36 -22.02 -7.88
CA ALA A 213 1.03 -22.36 -7.53
C ALA A 213 2.04 -21.42 -8.23
N GLU A 214 1.75 -21.03 -9.48
CA GLU A 214 2.56 -20.08 -10.23
C GLU A 214 2.58 -18.69 -9.55
N GLN A 215 1.42 -18.20 -9.11
CA GLN A 215 1.32 -16.93 -8.38
C GLN A 215 2.15 -16.93 -7.09
N LYS A 216 2.03 -17.99 -6.28
CA LYS A 216 2.81 -18.13 -5.04
C LYS A 216 4.32 -18.14 -5.32
N THR A 217 4.75 -18.84 -6.36
CA THR A 217 6.17 -18.92 -6.75
C THR A 217 6.67 -17.56 -7.25
N ALA A 218 5.90 -16.89 -8.08
CA ALA A 218 6.25 -15.56 -8.61
C ALA A 218 6.35 -14.51 -7.50
N GLU A 219 5.39 -14.49 -6.57
CA GLU A 219 5.38 -13.57 -5.42
C GLU A 219 6.56 -13.83 -4.48
N LYS A 220 6.87 -15.10 -4.17
CA LYS A 220 8.03 -15.47 -3.35
C LYS A 220 9.34 -14.99 -3.98
N SER A 221 9.49 -15.18 -5.29
CA SER A 221 10.67 -14.73 -6.03
C SER A 221 10.77 -13.20 -6.07
N ALA A 222 9.65 -12.50 -6.24
CA ALA A 222 9.62 -11.05 -6.22
C ALA A 222 9.92 -10.47 -4.84
N LEU A 223 9.39 -11.08 -3.77
CA LEU A 223 9.71 -10.69 -2.39
C LEU A 223 11.22 -10.85 -2.12
N LYS A 224 11.80 -11.98 -2.50
CA LYS A 224 13.25 -12.19 -2.33
C LYS A 224 14.05 -11.06 -3.00
N ARG A 225 13.75 -10.73 -4.27
CA ARG A 225 14.45 -9.63 -4.98
C ARG A 225 14.20 -8.26 -4.29
N ALA A 226 13.00 -8.02 -3.78
CA ALA A 226 12.69 -6.78 -3.07
C ALA A 226 13.51 -6.66 -1.76
N LEU A 227 13.70 -7.75 -1.03
CA LEU A 227 14.52 -7.77 0.18
C LEU A 227 16.00 -7.56 -0.15
N GLU A 228 16.50 -8.20 -1.22
CA GLU A 228 17.88 -8.04 -1.68
C GLU A 228 18.18 -6.59 -2.11
N VAL A 229 17.28 -5.95 -2.86
CA VAL A 229 17.48 -4.53 -3.23
C VAL A 229 17.38 -3.61 -2.02
N SER A 230 16.46 -3.89 -1.09
CA SER A 230 16.33 -3.11 0.15
C SER A 230 17.60 -3.20 1.00
N GLN A 231 18.19 -4.39 1.10
CA GLN A 231 19.47 -4.61 1.80
C GLN A 231 20.60 -3.80 1.14
N LYS A 232 20.73 -3.87 -0.20
CA LYS A 232 21.77 -3.14 -0.94
C LYS A 232 21.61 -1.63 -0.81
N VAL A 233 20.39 -1.10 -0.94
CA VAL A 233 20.11 0.33 -0.76
C VAL A 233 20.45 0.74 0.68
N TRP A 234 20.04 -0.05 1.68
CA TRP A 234 20.37 0.23 3.07
C TRP A 234 21.88 0.26 3.33
N ALA A 235 22.64 -0.72 2.82
CA ALA A 235 24.09 -0.78 2.96
C ALA A 235 24.80 0.42 2.31
N SER A 236 24.24 0.99 1.23
CA SER A 236 24.78 2.15 0.49
C SER A 236 24.47 3.50 1.14
N LEU A 237 23.67 3.55 2.23
CA LEU A 237 23.33 4.82 2.89
C LEU A 237 24.55 5.43 3.57
N SER A 238 24.78 6.72 3.33
CA SER A 238 25.78 7.52 4.07
C SER A 238 25.36 7.73 5.52
N LEU A 239 26.30 8.19 6.35
CA LEU A 239 26.01 8.54 7.75
C LEU A 239 24.95 9.66 7.82
N GLU A 240 25.07 10.67 6.96
CA GLU A 240 24.14 11.81 6.88
C GLU A 240 22.74 11.33 6.49
N GLN A 241 22.62 10.46 5.48
CA GLN A 241 21.35 9.88 5.09
C GLN A 241 20.69 9.11 6.23
N ARG A 242 21.44 8.31 6.97
CA ARG A 242 20.95 7.56 8.14
C ARG A 242 20.49 8.47 9.26
N GLN A 243 21.23 9.55 9.55
CA GLN A 243 20.87 10.54 10.56
C GLN A 243 19.60 11.28 10.18
N TYR A 244 19.48 11.69 8.91
CA TYR A 244 18.27 12.33 8.39
C TYR A 244 17.06 11.39 8.51
N PHE A 245 17.21 10.14 8.09
CA PHE A 245 16.15 9.13 8.18
C PHE A 245 15.71 8.90 9.63
N LYS A 246 16.68 8.71 10.54
CA LYS A 246 16.39 8.57 11.99
C LYS A 246 15.58 9.74 12.51
N LYS A 247 15.99 10.97 12.19
CA LYS A 247 15.27 12.19 12.59
C LYS A 247 13.86 12.20 12.03
N THR A 248 13.68 11.92 10.73
CA THR A 248 12.38 11.87 10.07
C THR A 248 11.44 10.85 10.72
N VAL A 249 11.93 9.65 11.02
CA VAL A 249 11.14 8.62 11.69
C VAL A 249 10.80 9.02 13.13
N GLN A 250 11.70 9.67 13.86
CA GLN A 250 11.43 10.20 15.21
C GLN A 250 10.37 11.31 15.19
N GLU A 251 10.37 12.16 14.19
CA GLU A 251 9.33 13.19 14.00
C GLU A 251 7.97 12.54 13.75
N TYR A 252 7.86 11.56 12.85
CA TYR A 252 6.63 10.81 12.65
C TYR A 252 6.16 10.11 13.92
N ARG A 253 7.08 9.45 14.64
CA ARG A 253 6.75 8.80 15.91
C ARG A 253 6.17 9.78 16.92
N THR A 254 6.79 10.95 17.07
CA THR A 254 6.33 12.00 17.98
C THR A 254 4.95 12.52 17.60
N GLU A 255 4.68 12.69 16.31
CA GLU A 255 3.34 13.11 15.85
C GLU A 255 2.28 12.03 16.12
N ILE A 256 2.58 10.75 15.82
CA ILE A 256 1.64 9.65 16.10
C ILE A 256 1.35 9.49 17.61
N GLN A 257 2.33 9.75 18.47
CA GLN A 257 2.08 9.74 19.93
C GLN A 257 1.03 10.76 20.37
N LYS A 258 0.91 11.89 19.67
CA LYS A 258 -0.08 12.96 19.95
C LYS A 258 -1.49 12.62 19.45
N LEU A 259 -1.69 11.53 18.74
CA LEU A 259 -3.01 11.11 18.28
C LEU A 259 -3.87 10.73 19.50
N GLU A 260 -4.89 11.56 19.79
CA GLU A 260 -5.80 11.45 20.94
C GLU A 260 -7.11 10.75 20.56
#